data_231912103611b65abbc830414d3e0638
#
_entry.id   231912103611b65abbc830414d3e0638
#
_cell.length_a   1.000
_cell.length_b   1.000
_cell.length_c   1.000
_cell.angle_alpha   90.00
_cell.angle_beta   90.00
_cell.angle_gamma   90.00
#
_symmetry.space_group_name_H-M   'P 1'
#
loop_
_entity.id
_entity.type
_entity.pdbx_description
1 polymer ?
#
loop_
_entity_poly.entity_id
_entity_poly.type
_entity_poly.pdbx_seq_one_letter_code
_entity_poly.pdbx_strand_id
1 'polypeptide(L)'
;MVSRIPFLILALAFVKSSYSISCYSCESSKDFSCSEFWDPSVEVNQQYLSDCRNVYDAKYCVKMTGIYDGKLGTKRFCSSRDWGDYCEYIQRPGDPREYRSCILTCANNECNSAKILTISFLAMIFTSFISLSF
;
A
#
# COMPACT_ATOMS: atom_id res chain seq x y z
N MET A 1 -33.73 35.48 25.50
CA MET A 1 -33.03 34.16 25.60
C MET A 1 -32.33 33.91 24.27
N VAL A 2 -31.05 34.25 24.15
CA VAL A 2 -30.27 34.05 22.94
C VAL A 2 -29.82 32.60 22.96
N SER A 3 -30.27 31.81 21.96
CA SER A 3 -29.99 30.38 21.82
C SER A 3 -28.46 30.14 21.71
N ARG A 4 -27.88 29.44 22.69
CA ARG A 4 -26.46 29.06 22.71
C ARG A 4 -26.16 27.81 21.83
N ILE A 5 -27.17 27.27 21.16
CA ILE A 5 -27.11 26.05 20.35
C ILE A 5 -26.25 26.19 19.09
N PRO A 6 -26.29 27.33 18.33
CA PRO A 6 -25.49 27.41 17.10
C PRO A 6 -23.97 27.45 17.35
N PHE A 7 -23.51 27.89 18.51
CA PHE A 7 -22.08 27.95 18.82
C PHE A 7 -21.47 26.58 19.11
N LEU A 8 -22.25 25.68 19.70
CA LEU A 8 -21.80 24.30 19.98
C LEU A 8 -21.68 23.45 18.71
N ILE A 9 -22.58 23.65 17.74
CA ILE A 9 -22.56 22.94 16.45
C ILE A 9 -21.38 23.41 15.61
N LEU A 10 -21.03 24.69 15.64
CA LEU A 10 -19.90 25.24 14.92
C LEU A 10 -18.55 24.73 15.46
N ALA A 11 -18.43 24.46 16.76
CA ALA A 11 -17.22 23.97 17.40
C ALA A 11 -16.92 22.48 17.02
N LEU A 12 -17.95 21.69 16.73
CA LEU A 12 -17.80 20.28 16.33
C LEU A 12 -17.32 20.11 14.87
N ALA A 13 -17.45 21.13 14.02
CA ALA A 13 -17.04 21.08 12.62
C ALA A 13 -15.53 21.17 12.41
N PHE A 14 -14.74 21.47 13.46
CA PHE A 14 -13.27 21.63 13.36
C PHE A 14 -12.46 20.45 13.87
N VAL A 15 -13.07 19.35 14.24
CA VAL A 15 -12.35 18.12 14.54
C VAL A 15 -11.87 17.53 13.22
N LYS A 16 -10.71 18.00 12.73
CA LYS A 16 -9.96 17.29 11.70
C LYS A 16 -9.50 15.99 12.30
N SER A 17 -10.20 14.92 11.99
CA SER A 17 -9.74 13.57 12.29
C SER A 17 -8.47 13.33 11.50
N SER A 18 -7.32 13.46 12.14
CA SER A 18 -6.03 13.11 11.55
C SER A 18 -5.93 11.59 11.49
N TYR A 19 -6.53 10.99 10.46
CA TYR A 19 -6.29 9.58 10.18
C TYR A 19 -4.87 9.44 9.62
N SER A 20 -4.00 8.80 10.39
CA SER A 20 -2.71 8.34 9.90
C SER A 20 -2.94 7.14 9.01
N ILE A 21 -2.24 7.10 7.86
CA ILE A 21 -2.25 5.91 6.99
C ILE A 21 -1.54 4.75 7.70
N SER A 22 -2.01 3.53 7.50
CA SER A 22 -1.38 2.30 7.98
C SER A 22 -0.83 1.51 6.80
N CYS A 23 0.45 1.14 6.88
CA CYS A 23 1.15 0.41 5.84
C CYS A 23 1.88 -0.79 6.41
N TYR A 24 2.11 -1.81 5.60
CA TYR A 24 3.08 -2.83 5.95
C TYR A 24 4.49 -2.25 5.87
N SER A 25 5.31 -2.53 6.90
CA SER A 25 6.69 -2.07 7.01
C SER A 25 7.60 -3.24 7.33
N CYS A 26 8.44 -3.64 6.37
CA CYS A 26 9.38 -4.74 6.52
C CYS A 26 10.46 -4.71 5.43
N GLU A 27 11.51 -5.47 5.63
CA GLU A 27 12.62 -5.60 4.69
C GLU A 27 13.12 -7.06 4.64
N SER A 28 13.11 -7.69 3.48
CA SER A 28 13.47 -9.11 3.31
C SER A 28 14.93 -9.43 3.65
N SER A 29 15.81 -8.43 3.65
CA SER A 29 17.20 -8.59 4.10
C SER A 29 17.32 -8.78 5.62
N LYS A 30 16.29 -8.45 6.38
CA LYS A 30 16.22 -8.60 7.84
C LYS A 30 15.27 -9.71 8.25
N ASP A 31 14.23 -9.94 7.47
CA ASP A 31 13.20 -10.91 7.74
C ASP A 31 12.71 -11.57 6.44
N PHE A 32 12.97 -12.86 6.29
CA PHE A 32 12.58 -13.63 5.11
C PHE A 32 11.07 -13.70 4.88
N SER A 33 10.27 -13.50 5.92
CA SER A 33 8.81 -13.45 5.82
C SER A 33 8.32 -12.23 5.04
N CYS A 34 9.17 -11.18 4.88
CA CYS A 34 8.90 -10.03 4.03
C CYS A 34 9.09 -10.36 2.54
N SER A 35 8.40 -11.36 2.04
CA SER A 35 8.51 -11.80 0.64
C SER A 35 7.76 -10.88 -0.32
N GLU A 36 8.07 -10.97 -1.61
CA GLU A 36 7.37 -10.19 -2.65
C GLU A 36 5.88 -10.57 -2.72
N PHE A 37 5.61 -11.88 -2.66
CA PHE A 37 4.28 -12.45 -2.71
C PHE A 37 3.90 -12.95 -1.33
N TRP A 38 3.02 -12.25 -0.65
CA TRP A 38 2.45 -12.71 0.60
C TRP A 38 0.94 -12.47 0.64
N ASP A 39 0.27 -13.29 1.42
CA ASP A 39 -1.15 -13.12 1.69
C ASP A 39 -1.31 -12.31 2.99
N PRO A 40 -1.97 -11.14 2.96
CA PRO A 40 -2.21 -10.33 4.15
C PRO A 40 -3.15 -11.01 5.16
N SER A 41 -3.93 -12.01 4.74
CA SER A 41 -4.79 -12.79 5.65
C SER A 41 -4.01 -13.75 6.56
N VAL A 42 -2.75 -14.03 6.22
CA VAL A 42 -1.89 -14.86 7.07
C VAL A 42 -1.47 -14.06 8.29
N GLU A 43 -1.77 -14.57 9.48
CA GLU A 43 -1.59 -13.89 10.77
C GLU A 43 -0.14 -13.38 10.97
N VAL A 44 0.85 -14.13 10.54
CA VAL A 44 2.27 -13.75 10.61
C VAL A 44 2.56 -12.43 9.88
N ASN A 45 1.81 -12.11 8.84
CA ASN A 45 2.02 -10.89 8.05
C ASN A 45 1.42 -9.65 8.72
N GLN A 46 0.45 -9.83 9.61
CA GLN A 46 -0.17 -8.72 10.35
C GLN A 46 0.81 -8.04 11.32
N GLN A 47 1.84 -8.74 11.78
CA GLN A 47 2.89 -8.16 12.63
C GLN A 47 3.65 -7.00 11.95
N TYR A 48 3.64 -6.94 10.60
CA TYR A 48 4.31 -5.89 9.83
C TYR A 48 3.42 -4.68 9.58
N LEU A 49 2.15 -4.73 9.97
CA LEU A 49 1.26 -3.58 9.88
C LEU A 49 1.69 -2.51 10.87
N SER A 50 2.00 -1.35 10.36
CA SER A 50 2.49 -0.21 11.13
C SER A 50 1.63 1.02 10.88
N ASP A 51 1.26 1.72 11.94
CA ASP A 51 0.75 3.07 11.85
C ASP A 51 1.90 4.00 11.47
N CYS A 52 1.73 4.75 10.40
CA CYS A 52 2.77 5.59 9.82
C CYS A 52 3.04 6.90 10.58
N ARG A 53 2.62 7.04 11.84
CA ARG A 53 2.82 8.26 12.66
C ARG A 53 4.28 8.66 12.81
N ASN A 54 5.20 7.70 12.72
CA ASN A 54 6.63 7.97 12.80
C ASN A 54 7.21 8.63 11.55
N VAL A 55 6.44 8.69 10.46
CA VAL A 55 6.80 9.36 9.22
C VAL A 55 5.98 10.64 9.11
N TYR A 56 6.67 11.80 9.13
CA TYR A 56 6.01 13.09 9.02
C TYR A 56 5.19 13.19 7.72
N ASP A 57 3.92 13.59 7.83
CA ASP A 57 2.97 13.75 6.73
C ASP A 57 2.87 12.49 5.81
N ALA A 58 2.90 11.30 6.41
CA ALA A 58 2.77 10.03 5.68
C ALA A 58 1.41 9.94 4.99
N LYS A 59 1.42 9.76 3.68
CA LYS A 59 0.24 9.68 2.81
C LYS A 59 0.23 8.45 1.92
N TYR A 60 1.37 7.78 1.82
CA TYR A 60 1.58 6.69 0.87
C TYR A 60 2.18 5.47 1.55
N CYS A 61 1.80 4.31 1.05
CA CYS A 61 2.48 3.05 1.30
C CYS A 61 3.31 2.69 0.06
N VAL A 62 4.56 2.30 0.27
CA VAL A 62 5.47 1.94 -0.82
C VAL A 62 5.88 0.47 -0.68
N LYS A 63 5.96 -0.22 -1.81
CA LYS A 63 6.57 -1.54 -1.96
C LYS A 63 7.65 -1.47 -3.03
N MET A 64 8.85 -1.86 -2.70
CA MET A 64 9.97 -2.02 -3.62
C MET A 64 10.30 -3.50 -3.75
N THR A 65 10.53 -3.98 -4.97
CA THR A 65 10.94 -5.35 -5.25
C THR A 65 12.10 -5.37 -6.23
N GLY A 66 12.90 -6.43 -6.22
CA GLY A 66 14.08 -6.53 -7.05
C GLY A 66 15.30 -5.91 -6.36
N ILE A 67 16.04 -5.06 -7.04
CA ILE A 67 17.23 -4.42 -6.47
C ILE A 67 16.87 -3.07 -5.88
N TYR A 68 17.15 -2.89 -4.60
CA TYR A 68 17.05 -1.63 -3.87
C TYR A 68 18.23 -1.48 -2.92
N ASP A 69 18.80 -0.30 -2.81
CA ASP A 69 19.96 -0.02 -1.94
C ASP A 69 21.10 -1.06 -2.10
N GLY A 70 21.32 -1.57 -3.34
CA GLY A 70 22.34 -2.59 -3.65
C GLY A 70 21.98 -4.03 -3.20
N LYS A 71 20.82 -4.24 -2.61
CA LYS A 71 20.31 -5.56 -2.15
C LYS A 71 19.23 -6.07 -3.07
N LEU A 72 19.11 -7.39 -3.17
CA LEU A 72 18.02 -8.06 -3.89
C LEU A 72 16.95 -8.51 -2.88
N GLY A 73 15.70 -8.13 -3.11
CA GLY A 73 14.61 -8.56 -2.24
C GLY A 73 13.38 -7.66 -2.30
N THR A 74 12.70 -7.52 -1.18
CA THR A 74 11.49 -6.71 -1.01
C THR A 74 11.63 -5.79 0.18
N LYS A 75 11.18 -4.55 0.02
CA LYS A 75 11.09 -3.56 1.08
C LYS A 75 9.71 -2.90 1.04
N ARG A 76 9.09 -2.76 2.20
CA ARG A 76 7.82 -2.06 2.39
C ARG A 76 7.97 -0.99 3.45
N PHE A 77 7.39 0.19 3.22
CA PHE A 77 7.51 1.30 4.15
C PHE A 77 6.44 2.38 3.94
N CYS A 78 6.28 3.25 4.94
CA CYS A 78 5.46 4.46 4.87
C CYS A 78 6.23 5.60 4.19
N SER A 79 5.53 6.46 3.43
CA SER A 79 6.14 7.60 2.76
C SER A 79 5.24 8.84 2.79
N SER A 80 5.86 10.01 2.88
CA SER A 80 5.20 11.30 2.70
C SER A 80 5.05 11.70 1.24
N ARG A 81 5.80 11.08 0.33
CA ARG A 81 5.78 11.36 -1.11
C ARG A 81 5.46 10.12 -1.92
N ASP A 82 4.89 10.36 -3.08
CA ASP A 82 4.72 9.33 -4.11
C ASP A 82 6.08 9.00 -4.75
N TRP A 83 6.41 7.71 -4.81
CA TRP A 83 7.61 7.16 -5.46
C TRP A 83 7.34 6.67 -6.88
N GLY A 84 6.08 6.69 -7.33
CA GLY A 84 5.64 6.20 -8.62
C GLY A 84 5.18 4.74 -8.59
N ASP A 85 4.73 4.28 -9.76
CA ASP A 85 4.28 2.90 -10.01
C ASP A 85 4.88 2.43 -11.33
N TYR A 86 6.08 1.87 -11.27
CA TYR A 86 6.81 1.41 -12.45
C TYR A 86 7.77 0.28 -12.14
N CYS A 87 8.20 -0.41 -13.19
CA CYS A 87 9.25 -1.43 -13.14
C CYS A 87 10.32 -1.13 -14.18
N GLU A 88 11.54 -1.43 -13.85
CA GLU A 88 12.71 -1.34 -14.72
C GLU A 88 13.61 -2.56 -14.57
N TYR A 89 14.49 -2.76 -15.53
CA TYR A 89 15.51 -3.82 -15.47
C TYR A 89 16.84 -3.19 -15.07
N ILE A 90 17.39 -3.68 -13.96
CA ILE A 90 18.63 -3.17 -13.37
C ILE A 90 19.69 -4.28 -13.41
N GLN A 91 20.88 -3.92 -13.88
CA GLN A 91 22.05 -4.78 -13.82
C GLN A 91 22.92 -4.43 -12.61
N ARG A 92 23.35 -5.44 -11.86
CA ARG A 92 24.29 -5.23 -10.74
C ARG A 92 25.71 -5.13 -11.29
N PRO A 93 26.55 -4.25 -10.72
CA PRO A 93 27.98 -4.23 -11.06
C PRO A 93 28.63 -5.61 -10.83
N GLY A 94 29.26 -6.16 -11.89
CA GLY A 94 29.92 -7.48 -11.83
C GLY A 94 28.98 -8.69 -12.02
N ASP A 95 27.70 -8.49 -12.24
CA ASP A 95 26.73 -9.55 -12.56
C ASP A 95 26.15 -9.31 -13.97
N PRO A 96 26.29 -10.25 -14.91
CA PRO A 96 25.75 -10.09 -16.27
C PRO A 96 24.22 -10.17 -16.34
N ARG A 97 23.55 -10.58 -15.27
CA ARG A 97 22.10 -10.75 -15.21
C ARG A 97 21.38 -9.43 -15.00
N GLU A 98 20.22 -9.28 -15.62
CA GLU A 98 19.29 -8.20 -15.38
C GLU A 98 18.20 -8.65 -14.39
N TYR A 99 17.85 -7.77 -13.48
CA TYR A 99 16.85 -7.99 -12.45
C TYR A 99 15.70 -7.02 -12.64
N ARG A 100 14.49 -7.55 -12.69
CA ARG A 100 13.30 -6.71 -12.70
C ARG A 100 13.12 -6.08 -11.32
N SER A 101 13.20 -4.77 -11.27
CA SER A 101 12.99 -3.98 -10.04
C SER A 101 11.75 -3.12 -10.21
N CYS A 102 10.86 -3.17 -9.24
CA CYS A 102 9.61 -2.40 -9.26
C CYS A 102 9.48 -1.52 -8.03
N ILE A 103 8.91 -0.33 -8.23
CA ILE A 103 8.41 0.54 -7.19
C ILE A 103 6.91 0.63 -7.37
N LEU A 104 6.16 0.38 -6.32
CA LEU A 104 4.70 0.47 -6.30
C LEU A 104 4.30 1.37 -5.15
N THR A 105 3.57 2.46 -5.44
CA THR A 105 3.08 3.42 -4.45
C THR A 105 1.57 3.46 -4.47
N CYS A 106 0.97 3.50 -3.29
CA CYS A 106 -0.48 3.57 -3.14
C CYS A 106 -0.86 4.40 -1.92
N ALA A 107 -2.07 4.95 -1.92
CA ALA A 107 -2.54 5.92 -0.93
C ALA A 107 -3.65 5.39 -0.01
N ASN A 108 -3.94 4.10 -0.03
CA ASN A 108 -4.91 3.46 0.84
C ASN A 108 -4.22 2.71 1.99
N ASN A 109 -4.93 2.48 3.08
CA ASN A 109 -4.44 1.64 4.16
C ASN A 109 -4.10 0.23 3.65
N GLU A 110 -2.99 -0.34 4.12
CA GLU A 110 -2.59 -1.73 3.86
C GLU A 110 -2.37 -2.08 2.38
N CYS A 111 -2.29 -1.10 1.50
CA CYS A 111 -2.27 -1.29 0.05
C CYS A 111 -0.94 -1.83 -0.50
N ASN A 112 0.15 -1.78 0.27
CA ASN A 112 1.46 -2.28 -0.14
C ASN A 112 1.72 -3.75 0.23
N SER A 113 0.67 -4.53 0.41
CA SER A 113 0.68 -6.00 0.50
C SER A 113 1.01 -6.65 -0.85
N ALA A 114 0.52 -7.82 -1.15
CA ALA A 114 0.55 -8.38 -2.50
C ALA A 114 -0.48 -7.65 -3.39
N LYS A 115 -0.15 -7.41 -4.67
CA LYS A 115 -1.13 -6.91 -5.63
C LYS A 115 -2.08 -8.06 -6.00
N ILE A 116 -3.20 -8.16 -5.31
CA ILE A 116 -4.26 -9.08 -5.71
C ILE A 116 -5.01 -8.39 -6.86
N LEU A 117 -4.95 -9.00 -8.03
CA LEU A 117 -5.87 -8.69 -9.12
C LEU A 117 -7.25 -9.21 -8.68
N THR A 118 -8.03 -8.38 -8.02
CA THR A 118 -9.46 -8.64 -7.83
C THR A 118 -10.12 -8.52 -9.21
N ILE A 119 -10.15 -9.63 -9.94
CA ILE A 119 -11.06 -9.76 -11.08
C ILE A 119 -12.45 -9.71 -10.46
N SER A 120 -13.15 -8.62 -10.71
CA SER A 120 -14.51 -8.45 -10.23
C SER A 120 -15.38 -9.52 -10.91
N PHE A 121 -15.65 -10.60 -10.22
CA PHE A 121 -16.60 -11.64 -10.67
C PHE A 121 -17.97 -11.07 -10.99
N LEU A 122 -18.31 -9.90 -10.42
CA LEU A 122 -19.55 -9.18 -10.75
C LEU A 122 -19.63 -8.76 -12.22
N ALA A 123 -18.51 -8.40 -12.85
CA ALA A 123 -18.49 -8.05 -14.28
C ALA A 123 -18.79 -9.26 -15.17
N MET A 124 -18.36 -10.45 -14.79
CA MET A 124 -18.66 -11.67 -15.54
C MET A 124 -20.13 -12.10 -15.42
N ILE A 125 -20.76 -11.87 -14.26
CA ILE A 125 -22.18 -12.20 -14.06
C ILE A 125 -23.06 -11.27 -14.91
N PHE A 126 -22.74 -9.97 -14.97
CA PHE A 126 -23.50 -9.02 -15.78
C PHE A 126 -23.46 -9.33 -17.28
N THR A 127 -22.33 -9.74 -17.83
CA THR A 127 -22.20 -10.10 -19.24
C THR A 127 -23.00 -11.38 -19.57
N SER A 128 -23.08 -12.33 -18.66
CA SER A 128 -23.85 -13.56 -18.82
C SER A 128 -25.36 -13.30 -18.83
N PHE A 129 -25.87 -12.35 -18.05
CA PHE A 129 -27.27 -11.99 -18.03
C PHE A 129 -27.71 -11.26 -19.31
N ILE A 130 -26.87 -10.44 -19.91
CA ILE A 130 -27.17 -9.73 -21.16
C ILE A 130 -27.25 -10.71 -22.33
N SER A 131 -26.42 -11.75 -22.36
CA SER A 131 -26.41 -12.78 -23.41
C SER A 131 -27.65 -13.71 -23.40
N LEU A 132 -28.37 -13.79 -22.27
CA LEU A 132 -29.57 -14.60 -22.11
C LEU A 132 -30.86 -13.82 -22.40
N SER A 133 -30.77 -12.53 -22.63
CA SER A 133 -31.90 -11.62 -22.85
C SER A 133 -32.10 -11.22 -24.32
N PHE A 134 -31.33 -11.82 -25.24
CA PHE A 134 -31.48 -11.64 -26.70
C PHE A 134 -31.82 -12.94 -27.39
#